data_83c9c908b5c2c12b517b4513ccc2ce9f
#
_entry.id   83c9c908b5c2c12b517b4513ccc2ce9f
#
_cell.length_a   1.000
_cell.length_b   1.000
_cell.length_c   1.000
_cell.angle_alpha   90.00
_cell.angle_beta   90.00
_cell.angle_gamma   90.00
#
_symmetry.space_group_name_H-M   'P 1'
#
loop_
_entity.id
_entity.type
_entity.pdbx_description
1 polymer ?
#
loop_
_entity_poly.entity_id
_entity_poly.type
_entity_poly.pdbx_seq_one_letter_code
_entity_poly.pdbx_strand_id
1 'polypeptide(L)'
;MHQVYLALGSNLGDRNAYLERAISLINERVGEVLRRSSFIETEPWGFESNHRFLNGVILCATQLSPRELLSATQQIERELGKTRKHATLRQLSTIHYQLSTYRDRPIDIDILLYDDLTVDEPDLKIPHPLMHQRDFVMIPLNEIK
;
A
#
# COMPACT_ATOMS: atom_id res chain seq x y z
N MET A 1 14.80 10.09 -12.88
CA MET A 1 13.59 9.60 -12.22
C MET A 1 13.88 8.39 -11.38
N HIS A 2 13.18 8.25 -10.26
CA HIS A 2 13.35 7.14 -9.36
C HIS A 2 12.38 6.02 -9.73
N GLN A 3 12.82 4.79 -9.59
CA GLN A 3 11.96 3.63 -9.80
C GLN A 3 11.54 3.08 -8.45
N VAL A 4 10.23 3.03 -8.22
CA VAL A 4 9.67 2.62 -6.94
C VAL A 4 8.70 1.47 -7.14
N TYR A 5 8.73 0.51 -6.22
CA TYR A 5 7.77 -0.58 -6.19
C TYR A 5 6.81 -0.32 -5.05
N LEU A 6 5.52 -0.37 -5.36
CA LEU A 6 4.46 -0.14 -4.40
C LEU A 6 3.58 -1.38 -4.33
N ALA A 7 3.27 -1.82 -3.11
CA ALA A 7 2.31 -2.88 -2.88
C ALA A 7 0.96 -2.27 -2.60
N LEU A 8 -0.08 -2.86 -3.19
CA LEU A 8 -1.46 -2.41 -3.04
C LEU A 8 -2.30 -3.56 -2.53
N GLY A 9 -3.19 -3.28 -1.61
CA GLY A 9 -4.10 -4.29 -1.08
C GLY A 9 -5.46 -3.70 -0.73
N SER A 10 -6.49 -4.51 -0.90
CA SER A 10 -7.86 -4.14 -0.55
C SER A 10 -8.62 -5.37 -0.08
N ASN A 11 -9.38 -5.25 1.02
CA ASN A 11 -10.24 -6.35 1.47
C ASN A 11 -11.63 -5.88 1.89
N LEU A 12 -12.04 -4.70 1.50
CA LEU A 12 -13.39 -4.19 1.76
C LEU A 12 -13.98 -3.60 0.48
N GLY A 13 -15.29 -3.78 0.32
CA GLY A 13 -16.04 -3.24 -0.80
C GLY A 13 -15.65 -3.88 -2.12
N ASP A 14 -15.70 -3.11 -3.18
CA ASP A 14 -15.28 -3.56 -4.51
C ASP A 14 -13.75 -3.48 -4.60
N ARG A 15 -13.09 -4.55 -4.20
CA ARG A 15 -11.63 -4.60 -4.08
C ARG A 15 -10.94 -4.27 -5.40
N ASN A 16 -11.43 -4.84 -6.50
CA ASN A 16 -10.82 -4.60 -7.79
C ASN A 16 -10.95 -3.13 -8.19
N ALA A 17 -12.11 -2.53 -7.97
CA ALA A 17 -12.33 -1.13 -8.29
C ALA A 17 -11.43 -0.23 -7.46
N TYR A 18 -11.25 -0.52 -6.16
CA TYR A 18 -10.34 0.26 -5.32
C TYR A 18 -8.91 0.18 -5.81
N LEU A 19 -8.44 -1.02 -6.19
CA LEU A 19 -7.07 -1.18 -6.69
C LEU A 19 -6.88 -0.43 -8.00
N GLU A 20 -7.84 -0.54 -8.93
CA GLU A 20 -7.73 0.18 -10.20
C GLU A 20 -7.75 1.70 -10.01
N ARG A 21 -8.58 2.19 -9.11
CA ARG A 21 -8.61 3.62 -8.82
C ARG A 21 -7.31 4.10 -8.19
N ALA A 22 -6.76 3.31 -7.27
CA ALA A 22 -5.49 3.65 -6.64
C ALA A 22 -4.37 3.72 -7.69
N ILE A 23 -4.31 2.76 -8.58
CA ILE A 23 -3.30 2.75 -9.65
C ILE A 23 -3.46 3.97 -10.55
N SER A 24 -4.70 4.32 -10.89
CA SER A 24 -4.99 5.50 -11.70
C SER A 24 -4.53 6.79 -11.01
N LEU A 25 -4.80 6.93 -9.72
CA LEU A 25 -4.37 8.11 -8.96
C LEU A 25 -2.85 8.17 -8.80
N ILE A 26 -2.21 7.01 -8.64
CA ILE A 26 -0.74 6.95 -8.59
C ILE A 26 -0.16 7.39 -9.93
N ASN A 27 -0.71 6.90 -11.02
CA ASN A 27 -0.24 7.28 -12.35
C ASN A 27 -0.36 8.79 -12.58
N GLU A 28 -1.41 9.39 -12.02
CA GLU A 28 -1.68 10.81 -12.19
C GLU A 28 -0.86 11.71 -11.26
N ARG A 29 -0.65 11.29 -10.01
CA ARG A 29 -0.10 12.16 -8.97
C ARG A 29 1.31 11.79 -8.51
N VAL A 30 1.73 10.56 -8.69
CA VAL A 30 3.02 10.09 -8.21
C VAL A 30 4.01 10.00 -9.38
N GLY A 31 3.60 9.34 -10.44
CA GLY A 31 4.43 9.18 -11.61
C GLY A 31 3.90 8.05 -12.49
N GLU A 32 4.55 7.84 -13.61
CA GLU A 32 4.09 6.87 -14.60
C GLU A 32 4.19 5.44 -14.07
N VAL A 33 3.09 4.71 -14.15
CA VAL A 33 3.07 3.28 -13.80
C VAL A 33 3.62 2.51 -15.01
N LEU A 34 4.81 1.91 -14.81
CA LEU A 34 5.54 1.23 -15.89
C LEU A 34 5.15 -0.23 -16.02
N ARG A 35 4.87 -0.88 -14.90
CA ARG A 35 4.48 -2.29 -14.86
C ARG A 35 3.49 -2.49 -13.74
N ARG A 36 2.65 -3.49 -13.91
CA ARG A 36 1.73 -3.90 -12.86
C ARG A 36 1.62 -5.41 -12.86
N SER A 37 1.55 -5.99 -11.66
CA SER A 37 1.36 -7.41 -11.50
C SER A 37 -0.10 -7.80 -11.71
N SER A 38 -0.37 -9.10 -11.80
CA SER A 38 -1.71 -9.62 -11.60
C SER A 38 -2.13 -9.37 -10.16
N PHE A 39 -3.44 -9.28 -9.92
CA PHE A 39 -3.95 -9.24 -8.56
C PHE A 39 -4.14 -10.67 -8.07
N ILE A 40 -3.73 -10.93 -6.83
CA ILE A 40 -3.90 -12.23 -6.21
C ILE A 40 -4.72 -12.10 -4.93
N GLU A 41 -5.55 -13.10 -4.65
CA GLU A 41 -6.36 -13.13 -3.45
C GLU A 41 -5.64 -13.90 -2.37
N THR A 42 -5.54 -13.32 -1.16
CA THR A 42 -4.80 -13.92 -0.05
C THR A 42 -5.56 -13.78 1.25
N GLU A 43 -5.24 -14.66 2.20
CA GLU A 43 -5.79 -14.57 3.54
C GLU A 43 -5.24 -13.34 4.26
N PRO A 44 -6.01 -12.76 5.20
CA PRO A 44 -5.49 -11.66 6.00
C PRO A 44 -4.22 -12.08 6.75
N TRP A 45 -3.24 -11.19 6.77
CA TRP A 45 -1.97 -11.43 7.42
C TRP A 45 -1.91 -10.66 8.73
N GLY A 46 -1.72 -11.37 9.84
CA GLY A 46 -1.54 -10.75 11.15
C GLY A 46 -2.84 -10.44 11.88
N PHE A 47 -4.00 -10.81 11.35
CA PHE A 47 -5.28 -10.63 12.03
C PHE A 47 -6.33 -11.59 11.45
N GLU A 48 -7.41 -11.79 12.18
CA GLU A 48 -8.51 -12.62 11.73
C GLU A 48 -9.56 -11.77 11.02
N SER A 49 -10.04 -12.25 9.88
CA SER A 49 -11.09 -11.59 9.13
C SER A 49 -11.75 -12.58 8.18
N ASN A 50 -13.01 -12.35 7.89
CA ASN A 50 -13.75 -13.09 6.86
C ASN A 50 -13.50 -12.52 5.47
N HIS A 51 -12.75 -11.41 5.37
CA HIS A 51 -12.51 -10.72 4.11
C HIS A 51 -11.10 -10.96 3.63
N ARG A 52 -10.96 -11.64 2.52
CA ARG A 52 -9.66 -11.86 1.91
C ARG A 52 -9.17 -10.61 1.22
N PHE A 53 -7.85 -10.41 1.23
CA PHE A 53 -7.23 -9.33 0.50
C PHE A 53 -7.10 -9.68 -0.97
N LEU A 54 -7.26 -8.66 -1.82
CA LEU A 54 -6.80 -8.69 -3.19
C LEU A 54 -5.54 -7.82 -3.23
N ASN A 55 -4.43 -8.40 -3.70
CA ASN A 55 -3.11 -7.76 -3.62
C ASN A 55 -2.44 -7.69 -4.98
N GLY A 56 -1.64 -6.64 -5.19
CA GLY A 56 -0.82 -6.50 -6.37
C GLY A 56 0.37 -5.60 -6.09
N VAL A 57 1.32 -5.58 -7.03
CA VAL A 57 2.49 -4.70 -6.94
C VAL A 57 2.61 -3.96 -8.27
N ILE A 58 3.02 -2.70 -8.18
CA ILE A 58 3.29 -1.89 -9.38
C ILE A 58 4.69 -1.32 -9.31
N LEU A 59 5.27 -1.08 -10.50
CA LEU A 59 6.51 -0.33 -10.67
C LEU A 59 6.15 1.02 -11.23
N CYS A 60 6.61 2.07 -10.57
CA CYS A 60 6.30 3.44 -10.94
C CYS A 60 7.57 4.26 -11.06
N ALA A 61 7.65 5.15 -12.05
CA ALA A 61 8.73 6.11 -12.18
C ALA A 61 8.26 7.44 -11.60
N THR A 62 9.01 7.99 -10.64
CA THR A 62 8.59 9.19 -9.93
C THR A 62 9.74 10.17 -9.72
N GLN A 63 9.41 11.46 -9.61
CA GLN A 63 10.35 12.49 -9.21
C GLN A 63 10.24 12.82 -7.73
N LEU A 64 9.28 12.21 -7.03
CA LEU A 64 9.06 12.48 -5.61
C LEU A 64 10.17 11.86 -4.76
N SER A 65 10.55 12.57 -3.71
CA SER A 65 11.44 12.01 -2.68
C SER A 65 10.71 10.93 -1.90
N PRO A 66 11.41 10.11 -1.11
CA PRO A 66 10.72 9.10 -0.29
C PRO A 66 9.65 9.70 0.61
N ARG A 67 9.92 10.84 1.22
CA ARG A 67 8.94 11.52 2.09
C ARG A 67 7.75 12.04 1.31
N GLU A 68 7.98 12.63 0.16
CA GLU A 68 6.91 13.11 -0.70
C GLU A 68 6.06 11.95 -1.21
N LEU A 69 6.71 10.84 -1.53
CA LEU A 69 6.02 9.63 -1.98
C LEU A 69 5.11 9.09 -0.87
N LEU A 70 5.62 9.01 0.36
CA LEU A 70 4.82 8.57 1.50
C LEU A 70 3.59 9.45 1.69
N SER A 71 3.78 10.76 1.63
CA SER A 71 2.69 11.73 1.74
C SER A 71 1.64 11.52 0.66
N ALA A 72 2.08 11.35 -0.58
CA ALA A 72 1.18 11.18 -1.72
C ALA A 72 0.38 9.88 -1.61
N THR A 73 1.02 8.78 -1.22
CA THR A 73 0.32 7.50 -1.08
C THR A 73 -0.69 7.53 0.07
N GLN A 74 -0.34 8.19 1.18
CA GLN A 74 -1.27 8.35 2.29
C GLN A 74 -2.46 9.22 1.92
N GLN A 75 -2.24 10.25 1.10
CA GLN A 75 -3.32 11.10 0.61
C GLN A 75 -4.30 10.29 -0.25
N ILE A 76 -3.77 9.43 -1.12
CA ILE A 76 -4.59 8.56 -1.96
C ILE A 76 -5.42 7.61 -1.10
N GLU A 77 -4.80 7.02 -0.09
CA GLU A 77 -5.52 6.14 0.85
C GLU A 77 -6.69 6.86 1.51
N ARG A 78 -6.46 8.10 1.94
CA ARG A 78 -7.52 8.89 2.58
C ARG A 78 -8.66 9.19 1.61
N GLU A 79 -8.34 9.55 0.38
CA GLU A 79 -9.37 9.87 -0.62
C GLU A 79 -10.21 8.66 -0.98
N LEU A 80 -9.64 7.47 -0.94
CA LEU A 80 -10.35 6.26 -1.34
C LEU A 80 -11.15 5.61 -0.21
N GLY A 81 -11.25 6.29 0.94
CA GLY A 81 -12.19 5.86 1.95
C GLY A 81 -11.67 5.64 3.35
N LYS A 82 -10.36 5.71 3.53
CA LYS A 82 -9.78 5.56 4.87
C LYS A 82 -10.17 6.69 5.80
N THR A 83 -10.44 7.85 5.23
CA THR A 83 -10.67 9.09 5.98
C THR A 83 -11.87 9.00 6.89
N ARG A 84 -12.94 8.40 6.41
CA ARG A 84 -14.20 8.34 7.15
C ARG A 84 -14.05 7.57 8.45
N LYS A 85 -13.45 6.41 8.37
CA LYS A 85 -13.21 5.58 9.55
C LYS A 85 -12.19 6.20 10.46
N HIS A 86 -11.24 6.88 9.88
CA HIS A 86 -10.20 7.54 10.63
C HIS A 86 -10.75 8.62 11.55
N ALA A 87 -11.68 9.43 11.06
CA ALA A 87 -12.29 10.49 11.87
C ALA A 87 -12.98 9.92 13.11
N THR A 88 -13.66 8.80 12.97
CA THR A 88 -14.31 8.12 14.09
C THR A 88 -13.30 7.52 15.05
N LEU A 89 -12.28 6.88 14.51
CA LEU A 89 -11.32 6.14 15.32
C LEU A 89 -10.38 7.03 16.10
N ARG A 90 -10.20 8.27 15.69
CA ARG A 90 -9.33 9.18 16.42
C ARG A 90 -9.75 9.35 17.87
N GLN A 91 -11.03 9.22 18.14
CA GLN A 91 -11.53 9.35 19.50
C GLN A 91 -11.29 8.12 20.35
N LEU A 92 -10.96 7.02 19.72
CA LEU A 92 -10.70 5.77 20.41
C LEU A 92 -9.27 5.64 20.90
N SER A 93 -8.47 6.66 20.65
CA SER A 93 -7.13 6.77 21.16
C SER A 93 -6.08 5.92 20.48
N THR A 94 -4.85 6.17 20.88
CA THR A 94 -3.67 5.48 20.36
C THR A 94 -3.64 4.00 20.66
N ILE A 95 -4.39 3.54 21.64
CA ILE A 95 -4.44 2.11 21.94
C ILE A 95 -4.96 1.32 20.74
N HIS A 96 -5.96 1.86 20.09
CA HIS A 96 -6.55 1.21 18.92
C HIS A 96 -5.69 1.38 17.67
N TYR A 97 -4.84 2.37 17.66
CA TYR A 97 -3.96 2.62 16.53
C TYR A 97 -3.06 1.44 16.22
N GLN A 98 -2.43 0.87 17.23
CA GLN A 98 -1.52 -0.25 17.01
C GLN A 98 -2.25 -1.50 16.55
N LEU A 99 -3.46 -1.70 17.07
CA LEU A 99 -4.27 -2.84 16.66
C LEU A 99 -4.82 -2.67 15.25
N SER A 100 -4.87 -1.44 14.74
CA SER A 100 -5.41 -1.16 13.42
C SER A 100 -4.39 -1.30 12.30
N THR A 101 -3.13 -1.61 12.61
CA THR A 101 -2.08 -1.74 11.61
C THR A 101 -2.40 -2.82 10.58
N TYR A 102 -3.05 -3.91 11.02
CA TYR A 102 -3.47 -5.02 10.17
C TYR A 102 -4.94 -5.28 10.39
N ARG A 103 -5.78 -4.62 9.62
CA ARG A 103 -7.21 -4.85 9.70
C ARG A 103 -7.86 -4.59 8.36
N ASP A 104 -9.14 -4.87 8.26
CA ASP A 104 -9.90 -4.67 7.04
C ASP A 104 -9.83 -3.21 6.60
N ARG A 105 -9.58 -2.99 5.29
CA ARG A 105 -9.49 -1.65 4.75
C ARG A 105 -9.77 -1.64 3.25
N PRO A 106 -10.37 -0.53 2.73
CA PRO A 106 -10.64 -0.42 1.30
C PRO A 106 -9.38 -0.39 0.45
N ILE A 107 -8.32 0.25 0.95
CA ILE A 107 -7.05 0.35 0.22
C ILE A 107 -5.89 0.52 1.18
N ASP A 108 -4.79 -0.12 0.84
CA ASP A 108 -3.53 0.01 1.55
C ASP A 108 -2.43 0.09 0.52
N ILE A 109 -1.51 1.04 0.70
CA ILE A 109 -0.40 1.26 -0.23
C ILE A 109 0.89 1.28 0.58
N ASP A 110 1.79 0.33 0.31
CA ASP A 110 3.08 0.24 0.97
C ASP A 110 4.21 0.49 0.00
N ILE A 111 5.20 1.26 0.43
CA ILE A 111 6.43 1.47 -0.35
C ILE A 111 7.35 0.29 -0.08
N LEU A 112 7.65 -0.47 -1.12
CA LEU A 112 8.51 -1.66 -0.99
C LEU A 112 9.97 -1.32 -1.24
N LEU A 113 10.25 -0.69 -2.36
CA LEU A 113 11.60 -0.37 -2.82
C LEU A 113 11.59 1.01 -3.47
N TYR A 114 12.70 1.72 -3.33
CA TYR A 114 12.90 3.03 -3.93
C TYR A 114 14.33 3.05 -4.47
N ASP A 115 14.53 2.77 -5.76
CA ASP A 115 15.84 2.54 -6.33
C ASP A 115 16.63 1.55 -5.47
N ASP A 116 17.88 1.87 -5.15
CA ASP A 116 18.72 1.09 -4.23
C ASP A 116 18.79 1.75 -2.84
N LEU A 117 17.90 2.68 -2.56
CA LEU A 117 17.97 3.51 -1.38
C LEU A 117 17.53 2.74 -0.13
N THR A 118 18.21 3.01 0.97
CA THR A 118 17.82 2.52 2.29
C THR A 118 17.39 3.72 3.12
N VAL A 119 16.18 3.64 3.68
CA VAL A 119 15.66 4.66 4.59
C VAL A 119 15.27 3.98 5.89
N ASP A 120 15.72 4.51 7.00
CA ASP A 120 15.42 3.95 8.33
C ASP A 120 14.99 5.09 9.26
N GLU A 121 13.72 5.45 9.15
CA GLU A 121 13.09 6.48 9.98
C GLU A 121 11.93 5.84 10.73
N PRO A 122 11.47 6.45 11.82
CA PRO A 122 10.41 5.83 12.64
C PRO A 122 9.14 5.49 11.86
N ASP A 123 8.78 6.29 10.87
CA ASP A 123 7.54 6.12 10.10
C ASP A 123 7.77 5.76 8.64
N LEU A 124 9.02 5.51 8.24
CA LEU A 124 9.33 5.19 6.84
C LEU A 124 10.57 4.30 6.78
N LYS A 125 10.37 3.07 6.38
CA LYS A 125 11.46 2.11 6.24
C LYS A 125 11.46 1.54 4.83
N ILE A 126 12.57 1.70 4.14
CA ILE A 126 12.77 1.19 2.78
C ILE A 126 14.10 0.46 2.75
N PRO A 127 14.17 -0.78 2.28
CA PRO A 127 13.07 -1.64 1.83
C PRO A 127 12.08 -1.92 2.95
N HIS A 128 10.85 -2.25 2.56
CA HIS A 128 9.81 -2.57 3.54
C HIS A 128 10.27 -3.71 4.42
N PRO A 129 10.23 -3.58 5.76
CA PRO A 129 10.91 -4.53 6.64
C PRO A 129 10.33 -5.94 6.63
N LEU A 130 9.06 -6.09 6.30
CA LEU A 130 8.42 -7.41 6.34
C LEU A 130 8.16 -8.00 4.95
N MET A 131 8.61 -7.34 3.87
CA MET A 131 8.21 -7.76 2.52
C MET A 131 8.62 -9.20 2.21
N HIS A 132 9.79 -9.63 2.66
CA HIS A 132 10.29 -10.99 2.34
C HIS A 132 9.55 -12.09 3.10
N GLN A 133 8.77 -11.73 4.12
CA GLN A 133 7.96 -12.66 4.89
C GLN A 133 6.53 -12.75 4.39
N ARG A 134 6.18 -11.99 3.36
CA ARG A 134 4.80 -11.86 2.88
C ARG A 134 4.69 -12.36 1.45
N ASP A 135 4.15 -13.57 1.27
CA ASP A 135 3.95 -14.12 -0.06
C ASP A 135 3.05 -13.23 -0.91
N PHE A 136 2.08 -12.56 -0.29
CA PHE A 136 1.17 -11.66 -1.00
C PHE A 136 1.87 -10.41 -1.54
N VAL A 137 3.11 -10.17 -1.12
CA VAL A 137 3.98 -9.12 -1.65
C VAL A 137 4.99 -9.72 -2.63
N MET A 138 5.67 -10.78 -2.21
CA MET A 138 6.77 -11.33 -3.00
C MET A 138 6.32 -11.99 -4.30
N ILE A 139 5.17 -12.65 -4.30
CA ILE A 139 4.67 -13.29 -5.51
C ILE A 139 4.37 -12.24 -6.60
N PRO A 140 3.55 -11.20 -6.33
CA PRO A 140 3.34 -10.17 -7.33
C PRO A 140 4.61 -9.39 -7.69
N LEU A 141 5.47 -9.14 -6.70
CA LEU A 141 6.72 -8.41 -6.95
C LEU A 141 7.61 -9.16 -7.93
N ASN A 142 7.76 -10.47 -7.74
CA ASN A 142 8.60 -11.29 -8.60
C ASN A 142 8.02 -11.40 -10.02
N GLU A 143 6.73 -11.20 -10.19
CA GLU A 143 6.09 -11.21 -11.50
C GLU A 143 6.58 -10.05 -12.38
N ILE A 144 6.88 -8.89 -11.78
CA ILE A 144 7.23 -7.67 -12.52
C ILE A 144 8.66 -7.21 -12.27
N LYS A 145 9.36 -7.81 -11.34
CA LYS A 145 10.75 -7.45 -11.06
C LYS A 145 11.80 -8.19 -11.94
#